data_4bcbab1f1eb43397999e0f92dbcb7b8f
#
_entry.id   4bcbab1f1eb43397999e0f92dbcb7b8f
#
_cell.length_a   1.000
_cell.length_b   1.000
_cell.length_c   1.000
_cell.angle_alpha   90.00
_cell.angle_beta   90.00
_cell.angle_gamma   90.00
#
_symmetry.space_group_name_H-M   'P 1'
#
loop_
_entity.id
_entity.type
_entity.pdbx_description
1 polymer ?
#
loop_
_entity_poly.entity_id
_entity_poly.type
_entity_poly.pdbx_seq_one_letter_code
_entity_poly.pdbx_strand_id
1 'polypeptide(L)'
;HKLRDGQFPAATRETHTPILIAGAGIAGLNCGWWLQRNGITDFQLLELESVAGGNTRSGQNSIGAFPWGAHYLPLPGTDAHYVRMLLADLGALQGDINALAPTYDERLLVQAPDERLFINGAWQEGLIPRVGIGASAKREIQQFEALMSEWGERKGADGRYVFTIPSTVG
;
A
#
# COMPACT_ATOMS: atom_id res chain seq x y z
N HIS A 1 25.47 -6.24 2.88
CA HIS A 1 25.08 -5.27 1.88
C HIS A 1 26.29 -4.50 1.36
N LYS A 2 26.83 -4.93 0.21
CA LYS A 2 28.02 -4.36 -0.44
C LYS A 2 27.97 -2.84 -0.60
N LEU A 3 26.79 -2.28 -0.90
CA LEU A 3 26.60 -0.83 -1.02
C LEU A 3 26.87 -0.08 0.29
N ARG A 4 26.32 -0.55 1.40
CA ARG A 4 26.54 0.06 2.72
C ARG A 4 28.00 -0.03 3.16
N ASP A 5 28.67 -1.09 2.75
CA ASP A 5 30.06 -1.37 3.14
C ASP A 5 31.08 -0.71 2.16
N GLY A 6 30.60 0.13 1.23
CA GLY A 6 31.43 0.87 0.27
C GLY A 6 32.09 0.01 -0.81
N GLN A 7 31.64 -1.24 -0.99
CA GLN A 7 32.19 -2.17 -1.97
C GLN A 7 31.48 -2.02 -3.33
N PHE A 8 31.80 -0.95 -4.04
CA PHE A 8 31.28 -0.73 -5.39
C PHE A 8 32.26 -1.29 -6.44
N PRO A 9 31.78 -2.01 -7.46
CA PRO A 9 32.60 -2.26 -8.64
C PRO A 9 32.88 -0.94 -9.37
N ALA A 10 33.99 -0.88 -10.08
CA ALA A 10 34.31 0.27 -10.92
C ALA A 10 33.17 0.47 -11.96
N ALA A 11 32.81 1.74 -12.19
CA ALA A 11 31.82 2.06 -13.23
C ALA A 11 32.37 1.67 -14.59
N THR A 12 31.57 0.92 -15.36
CA THR A 12 31.92 0.46 -16.72
C THR A 12 31.25 1.29 -17.81
N ARG A 13 30.25 2.12 -17.44
CA ARG A 13 29.49 2.96 -18.35
C ARG A 13 29.01 4.22 -17.62
N GLU A 14 28.98 5.31 -18.33
CA GLU A 14 28.36 6.57 -17.91
C GLU A 14 27.21 6.89 -18.85
N THR A 15 26.10 7.35 -18.31
CA THR A 15 24.92 7.81 -19.04
C THR A 15 24.41 9.09 -18.41
N HIS A 16 23.86 9.98 -19.24
CA HIS A 16 23.24 11.21 -18.78
C HIS A 16 21.73 11.13 -18.94
N THR A 17 21.02 11.62 -17.95
CA THR A 17 19.58 11.75 -17.98
C THR A 17 19.18 13.02 -17.20
N PRO A 18 18.19 13.80 -17.67
CA PRO A 18 17.71 14.99 -16.95
C PRO A 18 17.15 14.64 -15.56
N ILE A 19 16.48 13.49 -15.44
CA ILE A 19 15.85 13.04 -14.21
C ILE A 19 16.19 11.56 -14.00
N LEU A 20 16.73 11.24 -12.84
CA LEU A 20 16.98 9.88 -12.42
C LEU A 20 16.10 9.53 -11.21
N ILE A 21 15.30 8.47 -11.35
CA ILE A 21 14.52 7.88 -10.27
C ILE A 21 15.22 6.63 -9.79
N ALA A 22 15.68 6.60 -8.56
CA ALA A 22 16.35 5.46 -7.96
C ALA A 22 15.38 4.61 -7.15
N GLY A 23 15.09 3.41 -7.66
CA GLY A 23 14.16 2.44 -7.09
C GLY A 23 12.79 2.47 -7.74
N ALA A 24 12.30 1.29 -8.16
CA ALA A 24 10.99 1.08 -8.76
C ALA A 24 10.00 0.44 -7.76
N GLY A 25 10.06 0.83 -6.50
CA GLY A 25 8.97 0.63 -5.56
C GLY A 25 7.82 1.60 -5.82
N ILE A 26 6.78 1.59 -4.98
CA ILE A 26 5.57 2.41 -5.19
C ILE A 26 5.90 3.91 -5.32
N ALA A 27 6.85 4.44 -4.57
CA ALA A 27 7.25 5.84 -4.65
C ALA A 27 7.88 6.19 -6.00
N GLY A 28 8.85 5.39 -6.48
CA GLY A 28 9.50 5.63 -7.76
C GLY A 28 8.55 5.44 -8.95
N LEU A 29 7.70 4.42 -8.91
CA LEU A 29 6.68 4.19 -9.94
C LEU A 29 5.67 5.34 -9.99
N ASN A 30 5.21 5.85 -8.85
CA ASN A 30 4.32 7.02 -8.81
C ASN A 30 5.02 8.30 -9.31
N CYS A 31 6.30 8.48 -8.99
CA CYS A 31 7.08 9.59 -9.53
C CYS A 31 7.12 9.52 -11.07
N GLY A 32 7.46 8.36 -11.64
CA GLY A 32 7.48 8.16 -13.09
C GLY A 32 6.10 8.36 -13.72
N TRP A 33 5.05 7.82 -13.14
CA TRP A 33 3.67 8.02 -13.57
C TRP A 33 3.31 9.52 -13.58
N TRP A 34 3.64 10.24 -12.52
CA TRP A 34 3.32 11.66 -12.41
C TRP A 34 4.09 12.51 -13.43
N LEU A 35 5.36 12.20 -13.67
CA LEU A 35 6.15 12.86 -14.71
C LEU A 35 5.53 12.64 -16.09
N GLN A 36 5.22 11.40 -16.47
CA GLN A 36 4.58 11.07 -17.74
C GLN A 36 3.24 11.79 -17.90
N ARG A 37 2.42 11.79 -16.86
CA ARG A 37 1.11 12.47 -16.88
C ARG A 37 1.23 13.97 -17.13
N ASN A 38 2.35 14.59 -16.75
CA ASN A 38 2.65 16.00 -16.98
C ASN A 38 3.50 16.22 -18.25
N GLY A 39 3.61 15.23 -19.13
CA GLY A 39 4.32 15.36 -20.40
C GLY A 39 5.84 15.29 -20.30
N ILE A 40 6.40 14.97 -19.13
CA ILE A 40 7.84 14.82 -18.92
C ILE A 40 8.18 13.35 -19.14
N THR A 41 8.77 13.05 -20.30
CA THR A 41 9.08 11.67 -20.72
C THR A 41 10.58 11.35 -20.69
N ASP A 42 11.43 12.37 -20.57
CA ASP A 42 12.89 12.21 -20.54
C ASP A 42 13.36 11.99 -19.09
N PHE A 43 13.20 10.76 -18.63
CA PHE A 43 13.71 10.31 -17.34
C PHE A 43 14.12 8.84 -17.39
N GLN A 44 14.96 8.42 -16.46
CA GLN A 44 15.31 7.03 -16.24
C GLN A 44 14.85 6.58 -14.84
N LEU A 45 14.26 5.39 -14.77
CA LEU A 45 13.95 4.71 -13.54
C LEU A 45 14.82 3.46 -13.42
N LEU A 46 15.61 3.38 -12.37
CA LEU A 46 16.51 2.26 -12.08
C LEU A 46 16.00 1.46 -10.89
N GLU A 47 16.02 0.13 -11.04
CA GLU A 47 15.68 -0.82 -9.99
C GLU A 47 16.85 -1.77 -9.75
N LEU A 48 17.14 -2.05 -8.48
CA LEU A 48 18.19 -2.96 -8.06
C LEU A 48 17.78 -4.43 -8.25
N GLU A 49 16.51 -4.71 -8.00
CA GLU A 49 15.93 -6.05 -8.16
C GLU A 49 15.59 -6.33 -9.62
N SER A 50 15.41 -7.60 -9.95
CA SER A 50 15.05 -8.04 -11.31
C SER A 50 13.62 -7.68 -11.73
N VAL A 51 12.78 -7.30 -10.76
CA VAL A 51 11.35 -6.97 -10.94
C VAL A 51 11.00 -5.72 -10.16
N ALA A 52 10.33 -4.79 -10.81
CA ALA A 52 9.78 -3.59 -10.16
C ALA A 52 8.62 -3.94 -9.20
N GLY A 53 8.27 -3.00 -8.33
CA GLY A 53 7.13 -3.08 -7.42
C GLY A 53 7.50 -3.01 -5.92
N GLY A 54 8.72 -3.33 -5.54
CA GLY A 54 9.13 -3.31 -4.13
C GLY A 54 8.19 -4.16 -3.26
N ASN A 55 7.64 -3.59 -2.19
CA ASN A 55 6.67 -4.27 -1.32
C ASN A 55 5.29 -4.53 -1.97
N THR A 56 4.98 -3.88 -3.09
CA THR A 56 3.75 -4.10 -3.87
C THR A 56 3.94 -5.12 -5.00
N ARG A 57 5.12 -5.77 -5.05
CA ARG A 57 5.42 -6.78 -6.05
C ARG A 57 4.44 -7.96 -5.96
N SER A 58 3.98 -8.42 -7.12
CA SER A 58 3.13 -9.59 -7.25
C SER A 58 3.92 -10.80 -7.71
N GLY A 59 3.44 -11.98 -7.32
CA GLY A 59 3.80 -13.26 -7.90
C GLY A 59 2.67 -13.79 -8.78
N GLN A 60 2.92 -14.91 -9.46
CA GLN A 60 1.93 -15.59 -10.28
C GLN A 60 2.12 -17.09 -10.19
N ASN A 61 1.01 -17.83 -10.19
CA ASN A 61 0.98 -19.29 -10.31
C ASN A 61 -0.06 -19.71 -11.37
N SER A 62 -0.35 -21.00 -11.48
CA SER A 62 -1.32 -21.54 -12.45
C SER A 62 -2.76 -21.12 -12.18
N ILE A 63 -3.08 -20.58 -11.00
CA ILE A 63 -4.42 -20.14 -10.62
C ILE A 63 -4.59 -18.64 -10.91
N GLY A 64 -3.57 -17.83 -10.64
CA GLY A 64 -3.64 -16.39 -10.84
C GLY A 64 -2.47 -15.63 -10.26
N ALA A 65 -2.54 -14.30 -10.39
CA ALA A 65 -1.59 -13.40 -9.75
C ALA A 65 -1.97 -13.18 -8.28
N PHE A 66 -0.96 -12.99 -7.44
CA PHE A 66 -1.13 -12.74 -6.01
C PHE A 66 -0.07 -11.76 -5.50
N PRO A 67 -0.39 -10.94 -4.49
CA PRO A 67 0.58 -10.03 -3.87
C PRO A 67 1.52 -10.80 -2.92
N TRP A 68 2.80 -10.37 -2.87
CA TRP A 68 3.74 -10.88 -1.88
C TRP A 68 3.71 -10.13 -0.55
N GLY A 69 3.43 -8.84 -0.60
CA GLY A 69 3.44 -7.97 0.56
C GLY A 69 2.18 -7.12 0.64
N ALA A 70 2.30 -5.83 0.33
CA ALA A 70 1.17 -4.90 0.35
C ALA A 70 0.08 -5.36 -0.62
N HIS A 71 -1.12 -5.60 -0.12
CA HIS A 71 -2.19 -6.24 -0.87
C HIS A 71 -3.56 -5.57 -0.73
N TYR A 72 -3.70 -4.62 0.19
CA TYR A 72 -4.92 -3.84 0.33
C TYR A 72 -4.66 -2.37 0.10
N LEU A 73 -5.58 -1.77 -0.64
CA LEU A 73 -5.73 -0.34 -0.71
C LEU A 73 -7.15 -0.03 -0.25
N PRO A 74 -7.36 0.70 0.86
CA PRO A 74 -8.67 1.18 1.23
C PRO A 74 -9.27 2.02 0.10
N LEU A 75 -10.59 1.96 -0.10
CA LEU A 75 -11.25 2.78 -1.09
C LEU A 75 -10.99 4.27 -0.80
N PRO A 76 -10.34 5.00 -1.73
CA PRO A 76 -9.91 6.35 -1.45
C PRO A 76 -11.10 7.31 -1.36
N GLY A 77 -11.16 8.10 -0.29
CA GLY A 77 -12.11 9.19 -0.13
C GLY A 77 -11.94 10.29 -1.16
N THR A 78 -12.85 11.27 -1.17
CA THR A 78 -12.80 12.42 -2.10
C THR A 78 -11.52 13.25 -1.98
N ASP A 79 -10.95 13.33 -0.78
CA ASP A 79 -9.71 14.07 -0.51
C ASP A 79 -8.45 13.38 -1.06
N ALA A 80 -8.53 12.08 -1.37
CA ALA A 80 -7.44 11.30 -1.97
C ALA A 80 -7.41 11.42 -3.50
N HIS A 81 -7.52 12.65 -4.02
CA HIS A 81 -7.67 12.93 -5.44
C HIS A 81 -6.58 12.28 -6.32
N TYR A 82 -5.30 12.38 -5.93
CA TYR A 82 -4.20 11.80 -6.71
C TYR A 82 -4.24 10.26 -6.75
N VAL A 83 -4.69 9.63 -5.67
CA VAL A 83 -4.88 8.16 -5.64
C VAL A 83 -6.01 7.76 -6.59
N ARG A 84 -7.12 8.49 -6.57
CA ARG A 84 -8.25 8.28 -7.50
C ARG A 84 -7.84 8.47 -8.96
N MET A 85 -7.01 9.49 -9.26
CA MET A 85 -6.45 9.69 -10.60
C MET A 85 -5.61 8.51 -11.06
N LEU A 86 -4.72 8.00 -10.19
CA LEU A 86 -3.91 6.83 -10.49
C LEU A 86 -4.79 5.60 -10.74
N LEU A 87 -5.79 5.35 -9.89
CA LEU A 87 -6.70 4.23 -10.06
C LEU A 87 -7.53 4.32 -11.35
N ALA A 88 -7.91 5.54 -11.76
CA ALA A 88 -8.59 5.76 -13.04
C ALA A 88 -7.64 5.47 -14.23
N ASP A 89 -6.40 5.95 -14.19
CA ASP A 89 -5.41 5.67 -15.23
C ASP A 89 -5.07 4.17 -15.32
N LEU A 90 -5.14 3.44 -14.20
CA LEU A 90 -4.99 1.98 -14.16
C LEU A 90 -6.26 1.21 -14.54
N GLY A 91 -7.38 1.90 -14.80
CA GLY A 91 -8.66 1.29 -15.14
C GLY A 91 -9.41 0.67 -13.94
N ALA A 92 -8.90 0.84 -12.73
CA ALA A 92 -9.54 0.32 -11.51
C ALA A 92 -10.72 1.17 -11.04
N LEU A 93 -10.69 2.49 -11.29
CA LEU A 93 -11.78 3.42 -11.04
C LEU A 93 -12.40 3.85 -12.35
N GLN A 94 -13.72 3.82 -12.46
CA GLN A 94 -14.50 4.14 -13.65
C GLN A 94 -15.39 5.36 -13.42
N GLY A 95 -15.59 6.16 -14.47
CA GLY A 95 -16.46 7.33 -14.42
C GLY A 95 -15.83 8.55 -13.74
N ASP A 96 -16.62 9.32 -13.01
CA ASP A 96 -16.17 10.55 -12.38
C ASP A 96 -15.34 10.29 -11.12
N ILE A 97 -14.06 10.65 -11.18
CA ILE A 97 -13.12 10.52 -10.04
C ILE A 97 -13.49 11.38 -8.84
N ASN A 98 -14.33 12.42 -9.03
CA ASN A 98 -14.77 13.31 -7.95
C ASN A 98 -16.10 12.89 -7.32
N ALA A 99 -16.75 11.84 -7.84
CA ALA A 99 -17.99 11.33 -7.26
C ALA A 99 -17.82 10.94 -5.78
N LEU A 100 -18.85 11.16 -4.97
CA LEU A 100 -18.86 10.71 -3.56
C LEU A 100 -18.69 9.19 -3.45
N ALA A 101 -19.32 8.45 -4.37
CA ALA A 101 -19.24 7.00 -4.49
C ALA A 101 -18.86 6.64 -5.94
N PRO A 102 -17.58 6.66 -6.29
CA PRO A 102 -17.15 6.27 -7.64
C PRO A 102 -17.32 4.77 -7.87
N THR A 103 -17.47 4.38 -9.12
CA THR A 103 -17.55 2.97 -9.52
C THR A 103 -16.13 2.40 -9.67
N TYR A 104 -15.93 1.20 -9.16
CA TYR A 104 -14.69 0.45 -9.29
C TYR A 104 -14.91 -0.82 -10.10
N ASP A 105 -13.85 -1.33 -10.73
CA ASP A 105 -13.87 -2.64 -11.37
C ASP A 105 -14.05 -3.72 -10.28
N GLU A 106 -15.19 -4.42 -10.31
CA GLU A 106 -15.55 -5.43 -9.30
C GLU A 106 -14.53 -6.56 -9.18
N ARG A 107 -13.79 -6.85 -10.26
CA ARG A 107 -12.73 -7.87 -10.26
C ARG A 107 -11.53 -7.50 -9.39
N LEU A 108 -11.38 -6.22 -9.08
CA LEU A 108 -10.30 -5.68 -8.25
C LEU A 108 -10.75 -5.39 -6.81
N LEU A 109 -12.05 -5.55 -6.53
CA LEU A 109 -12.60 -5.37 -5.19
C LEU A 109 -12.51 -6.66 -4.39
N VAL A 110 -12.00 -6.55 -3.17
CA VAL A 110 -12.02 -7.66 -2.21
C VAL A 110 -13.29 -7.55 -1.38
N GLN A 111 -14.26 -8.42 -1.68
CA GLN A 111 -15.61 -8.38 -1.07
C GLN A 111 -15.65 -8.99 0.33
N ALA A 112 -14.91 -10.07 0.56
CA ALA A 112 -14.88 -10.80 1.82
C ALA A 112 -13.49 -11.44 2.00
N PRO A 113 -12.50 -10.72 2.53
CA PRO A 113 -11.18 -11.29 2.75
C PRO A 113 -11.23 -12.39 3.80
N ASP A 114 -10.81 -13.59 3.41
CA ASP A 114 -10.69 -14.75 4.29
C ASP A 114 -9.35 -14.66 5.03
N GLU A 115 -9.32 -13.92 6.13
CA GLU A 115 -8.13 -13.79 6.97
C GLU A 115 -8.06 -14.97 7.93
N ARG A 116 -6.94 -15.68 7.92
CA ARG A 116 -6.68 -16.83 8.78
C ARG A 116 -5.32 -16.75 9.45
N LEU A 117 -5.27 -17.12 10.69
CA LEU A 117 -4.04 -17.23 11.47
C LEU A 117 -3.80 -18.67 11.88
N PHE A 118 -2.61 -19.20 11.55
CA PHE A 118 -2.13 -20.47 12.12
C PHE A 118 -1.27 -20.18 13.34
N ILE A 119 -1.76 -20.54 14.52
CA ILE A 119 -1.07 -20.30 15.80
C ILE A 119 -1.32 -21.46 16.76
N ASN A 120 -0.30 -21.83 17.56
CA ASN A 120 -0.36 -22.89 18.55
C ASN A 120 -0.89 -24.24 17.96
N GLY A 121 -0.50 -24.55 16.73
CA GLY A 121 -0.87 -25.80 16.05
C GLY A 121 -2.29 -25.85 15.49
N ALA A 122 -3.03 -24.73 15.48
CA ALA A 122 -4.40 -24.65 14.98
C ALA A 122 -4.62 -23.45 14.07
N TRP A 123 -5.53 -23.63 13.09
CA TRP A 123 -6.06 -22.50 12.29
C TRP A 123 -7.21 -21.83 13.04
N GLN A 124 -7.27 -20.52 12.92
CA GLN A 124 -8.41 -19.71 13.37
C GLN A 124 -8.78 -18.67 12.32
N GLU A 125 -10.00 -18.20 12.34
CA GLU A 125 -10.44 -17.04 11.56
C GLU A 125 -9.95 -15.74 12.20
N GLY A 126 -9.62 -14.75 11.36
CA GLY A 126 -9.06 -13.46 11.75
C GLY A 126 -7.60 -13.55 12.15
N LEU A 127 -6.96 -12.39 12.23
CA LEU A 127 -5.52 -12.24 12.51
C LEU A 127 -5.20 -12.07 14.01
N ILE A 128 -6.20 -11.78 14.84
CA ILE A 128 -6.00 -11.60 16.27
C ILE A 128 -5.97 -12.96 16.96
N PRO A 129 -4.88 -13.31 17.66
CA PRO A 129 -4.77 -14.61 18.33
C PRO A 129 -5.90 -14.86 19.34
N ARG A 130 -6.61 -15.98 19.22
CA ARG A 130 -7.68 -16.38 20.14
C ARG A 130 -7.50 -17.79 20.66
N VAL A 131 -6.81 -18.66 19.89
CA VAL A 131 -6.60 -20.07 20.21
C VAL A 131 -5.27 -20.28 20.95
N GLY A 132 -5.30 -21.01 22.05
CA GLY A 132 -4.09 -21.39 22.81
C GLY A 132 -3.38 -20.23 23.50
N ILE A 133 -4.03 -19.09 23.70
CA ILE A 133 -3.47 -17.93 24.44
C ILE A 133 -3.96 -17.92 25.89
N GLY A 134 -3.08 -17.48 26.79
CA GLY A 134 -3.38 -17.37 28.22
C GLY A 134 -4.38 -16.24 28.56
N ALA A 135 -4.94 -16.29 29.77
CA ALA A 135 -5.92 -15.29 30.24
C ALA A 135 -5.35 -13.86 30.27
N SER A 136 -4.05 -13.69 30.52
CA SER A 136 -3.40 -12.36 30.47
C SER A 136 -3.45 -11.79 29.08
N ALA A 137 -2.97 -12.53 28.08
CA ALA A 137 -2.97 -12.10 26.69
C ALA A 137 -4.38 -11.78 26.18
N LYS A 138 -5.39 -12.57 26.57
CA LYS A 138 -6.80 -12.26 26.24
C LYS A 138 -7.24 -10.90 26.77
N ARG A 139 -6.90 -10.60 28.02
CA ARG A 139 -7.24 -9.28 28.63
C ARG A 139 -6.51 -8.13 27.94
N GLU A 140 -5.23 -8.31 27.62
CA GLU A 140 -4.44 -7.29 26.91
C GLU A 140 -5.00 -7.00 25.52
N ILE A 141 -5.39 -8.03 24.78
CA ILE A 141 -6.05 -7.88 23.48
C ILE A 141 -7.37 -7.12 23.63
N GLN A 142 -8.22 -7.50 24.59
CA GLN A 142 -9.49 -6.82 24.83
C GLN A 142 -9.29 -5.35 25.23
N GLN A 143 -8.28 -5.05 26.06
CA GLN A 143 -7.95 -3.67 26.43
C GLN A 143 -7.48 -2.87 25.21
N PHE A 144 -6.65 -3.48 24.36
CA PHE A 144 -6.21 -2.84 23.12
C PHE A 144 -7.38 -2.58 22.15
N GLU A 145 -8.26 -3.57 21.94
CA GLU A 145 -9.45 -3.42 21.09
C GLU A 145 -10.37 -2.30 21.60
N ALA A 146 -10.61 -2.24 22.92
CA ALA A 146 -11.40 -1.18 23.53
C ALA A 146 -10.75 0.20 23.35
N LEU A 147 -9.44 0.30 23.57
CA LEU A 147 -8.69 1.53 23.37
C LEU A 147 -8.74 1.99 21.91
N MET A 148 -8.55 1.08 20.97
CA MET A 148 -8.61 1.41 19.54
C MET A 148 -10.01 1.84 19.11
N SER A 149 -11.06 1.23 19.66
CA SER A 149 -12.44 1.67 19.43
C SER A 149 -12.69 3.09 19.95
N GLU A 150 -12.25 3.40 21.17
CA GLU A 150 -12.32 4.74 21.74
C GLU A 150 -11.60 5.77 20.87
N TRP A 151 -10.37 5.47 20.44
CA TRP A 151 -9.60 6.35 19.58
C TRP A 151 -10.23 6.52 18.19
N GLY A 152 -10.87 5.48 17.66
CA GLY A 152 -11.59 5.53 16.37
C GLY A 152 -12.74 6.53 16.38
N GLU A 153 -13.42 6.67 17.52
CA GLU A 153 -14.53 7.61 17.70
C GLU A 153 -14.09 9.02 18.13
N ARG A 154 -12.82 9.17 18.49
CA ARG A 154 -12.28 10.43 19.01
C ARG A 154 -12.16 11.48 17.91
N LYS A 155 -12.60 12.69 18.23
CA LYS A 155 -12.47 13.87 17.37
C LYS A 155 -11.46 14.86 17.93
N GLY A 156 -10.70 15.49 17.03
CA GLY A 156 -9.83 16.61 17.33
C GLY A 156 -10.61 17.90 17.61
N ALA A 157 -9.91 18.96 17.95
CA ALA A 157 -10.49 20.28 18.19
C ALA A 157 -11.19 20.87 16.93
N ASP A 158 -10.80 20.39 15.76
CA ASP A 158 -11.38 20.74 14.46
C ASP A 158 -12.66 19.94 14.10
N GLY A 159 -13.12 19.06 14.99
CA GLY A 159 -14.30 18.21 14.82
C GLY A 159 -14.10 17.00 13.91
N ARG A 160 -12.90 16.80 13.35
CA ARG A 160 -12.56 15.63 12.51
C ARG A 160 -12.14 14.45 13.38
N TYR A 161 -12.36 13.25 12.87
CA TYR A 161 -11.84 12.05 13.51
C TYR A 161 -10.31 12.07 13.57
N VAL A 162 -9.74 11.60 14.68
CA VAL A 162 -8.28 11.53 14.87
C VAL A 162 -7.61 10.66 13.81
N PHE A 163 -8.28 9.57 13.42
CA PHE A 163 -7.86 8.72 12.31
C PHE A 163 -8.54 9.16 11.00
N THR A 164 -7.96 10.15 10.35
CA THR A 164 -8.42 10.62 9.02
C THR A 164 -7.31 10.40 7.99
N ILE A 165 -7.65 9.80 6.85
CA ILE A 165 -6.74 9.58 5.73
C ILE A 165 -7.29 10.28 4.47
N PRO A 166 -6.50 11.12 3.79
CA PRO A 166 -5.16 11.56 4.17
C PRO A 166 -5.14 12.42 5.42
N SER A 167 -4.06 12.30 6.20
CA SER A 167 -3.87 13.18 7.35
C SER A 167 -3.62 14.60 6.84
N THR A 168 -4.52 15.51 7.17
CA THR A 168 -4.29 16.93 6.96
C THR A 168 -3.38 17.42 8.06
N VAL A 169 -2.09 17.36 7.85
CA VAL A 169 -1.15 18.09 8.69
C VAL A 169 -1.20 19.53 8.19
N GLY A 170 -1.89 20.37 8.95
CA GLY A 170 -1.76 21.83 8.81
C GLY A 170 -0.50 22.27 9.52
#